data_48be979a2a9d1a3c2cda8740a4b577ba
#
_entry.id   48be979a2a9d1a3c2cda8740a4b577ba
#
_cell.length_a   1.000
_cell.length_b   1.000
_cell.length_c   1.000
_cell.angle_alpha   90.00
_cell.angle_beta   90.00
_cell.angle_gamma   90.00
#
_symmetry.space_group_name_H-M   'P 1'
#
loop_
_entity.id
_entity.type
_entity.pdbx_description
1 polymer ?
#
loop_
_entity_poly.entity_id
_entity_poly.type
_entity_poly.pdbx_seq_one_letter_code
_entity_poly.pdbx_strand_id
1 'polypeptide(L)'
;MKYAAILVLLALAACAPRQAAQCEYMATRNAEFTRPGAHDVVTVRTIGPNCEEAIALYAVREADGHLIWTWSGPLRQLYAEGGEGAQAFLQQWALANLTTTSTAPEWRRLAPGQTTLDRLTYEDIRARNLPMLCHLSSAAREVCAFWEPAAGVAGLYFERNLETTR
;
A
#
# COMPACT_ATOMS: atom_id res chain seq x y z
N MET A 1 -31.75 -45.85 -27.45
CA MET A 1 -31.88 -44.84 -26.37
C MET A 1 -30.63 -44.66 -25.47
N LYS A 2 -29.49 -45.34 -25.73
CA LYS A 2 -28.26 -45.20 -24.91
C LYS A 2 -27.34 -44.02 -25.25
N TYR A 3 -27.51 -43.35 -26.41
CA TYR A 3 -26.67 -42.24 -26.86
C TYR A 3 -27.20 -40.84 -26.49
N ALA A 4 -28.48 -40.72 -26.14
CA ALA A 4 -29.09 -39.44 -25.75
C ALA A 4 -28.59 -38.95 -24.37
N ALA A 5 -28.26 -39.86 -23.46
CA ALA A 5 -27.76 -39.53 -22.12
C ALA A 5 -26.32 -38.97 -22.12
N ILE A 6 -25.49 -39.36 -23.08
CA ILE A 6 -24.08 -38.91 -23.21
C ILE A 6 -24.01 -37.48 -23.75
N LEU A 7 -24.91 -37.09 -24.65
CA LEU A 7 -24.97 -35.74 -25.22
C LEU A 7 -25.41 -34.69 -24.20
N VAL A 8 -26.28 -35.04 -23.23
CA VAL A 8 -26.73 -34.13 -22.17
C VAL A 8 -25.61 -33.84 -21.15
N LEU A 9 -24.77 -34.83 -20.85
CA LEU A 9 -23.63 -34.67 -19.93
C LEU A 9 -22.53 -33.77 -20.51
N LEU A 10 -22.29 -33.81 -21.82
CA LEU A 10 -21.33 -32.95 -22.49
C LEU A 10 -21.79 -31.47 -22.57
N ALA A 11 -23.10 -31.20 -22.64
CA ALA A 11 -23.64 -29.88 -22.67
C ALA A 11 -23.57 -29.15 -21.32
N LEU A 12 -23.57 -29.89 -20.20
CA LEU A 12 -23.45 -29.31 -18.85
C LEU A 12 -22.01 -28.89 -18.51
N ALA A 13 -21.01 -29.49 -19.12
CA ALA A 13 -19.61 -29.14 -18.91
C ALA A 13 -19.22 -27.80 -19.57
N ALA A 14 -19.98 -27.34 -20.58
CA ALA A 14 -19.71 -26.08 -21.30
C ALA A 14 -20.14 -24.82 -20.54
N CYS A 15 -20.90 -24.96 -19.46
CA CYS A 15 -21.39 -23.83 -18.64
C CYS A 15 -20.60 -23.62 -17.33
N ALA A 16 -19.43 -24.24 -17.16
CA ALA A 16 -18.59 -23.92 -16.03
C ALA A 16 -18.15 -22.45 -16.17
N PRO A 17 -18.48 -21.56 -15.22
CA PRO A 17 -18.01 -20.18 -15.28
C PRO A 17 -16.48 -20.21 -15.35
N ARG A 18 -15.92 -19.61 -16.38
CA ARG A 18 -14.47 -19.39 -16.44
C ARG A 18 -14.13 -18.57 -15.19
N GLN A 19 -13.44 -19.15 -14.25
CA GLN A 19 -12.91 -18.38 -13.13
C GLN A 19 -12.04 -17.29 -13.74
N ALA A 20 -12.53 -16.05 -13.65
CA ALA A 20 -11.72 -14.88 -14.01
C ALA A 20 -10.44 -14.95 -13.18
N ALA A 21 -9.30 -14.71 -13.81
CA ALA A 21 -8.03 -14.68 -13.10
C ALA A 21 -8.12 -13.63 -11.98
N GLN A 22 -8.17 -14.10 -10.74
CA GLN A 22 -8.22 -13.23 -9.58
C GLN A 22 -6.89 -12.50 -9.43
N CYS A 23 -6.95 -11.20 -9.14
CA CYS A 23 -5.77 -10.41 -8.83
C CYS A 23 -5.55 -10.44 -7.32
N GLU A 24 -5.00 -11.55 -6.82
CA GLU A 24 -4.69 -11.78 -5.42
C GLU A 24 -3.20 -12.05 -5.24
N TYR A 25 -2.44 -11.00 -5.05
CA TYR A 25 -1.01 -11.06 -4.77
C TYR A 25 -0.73 -10.51 -3.38
N MET A 26 0.35 -10.97 -2.76
CA MET A 26 0.78 -10.51 -1.45
C MET A 26 2.30 -10.50 -1.34
N ALA A 27 2.83 -9.48 -0.67
CA ALA A 27 4.21 -9.43 -0.23
C ALA A 27 4.27 -8.94 1.21
N THR A 28 5.30 -9.40 1.95
CA THR A 28 5.51 -9.05 3.35
C THR A 28 6.99 -8.76 3.57
N ARG A 29 7.30 -7.74 4.38
CA ARG A 29 8.65 -7.35 4.77
C ARG A 29 8.69 -6.93 6.24
N ASN A 30 9.80 -7.25 6.91
CA ASN A 30 10.08 -6.68 8.22
C ASN A 30 10.50 -5.21 8.07
N ALA A 31 10.11 -4.41 9.03
CA ALA A 31 10.44 -2.99 9.13
C ALA A 31 10.79 -2.64 10.58
N GLU A 32 11.51 -1.55 10.77
CA GLU A 32 11.81 -0.97 12.08
C GLU A 32 11.14 0.41 12.17
N PHE A 33 9.82 0.44 11.98
CA PHE A 33 9.08 1.70 11.86
C PHE A 33 8.81 2.35 13.22
N THR A 34 8.39 1.57 14.21
CA THR A 34 8.04 2.14 15.53
C THR A 34 9.27 2.56 16.33
N ARG A 35 10.38 1.85 16.18
CA ARG A 35 11.67 2.15 16.81
C ARG A 35 12.78 1.30 16.19
N PRO A 36 14.04 1.68 16.36
CA PRO A 36 15.19 0.83 15.99
C PRO A 36 15.09 -0.55 16.68
N GLY A 37 15.30 -1.62 15.92
CA GLY A 37 15.19 -2.99 16.40
C GLY A 37 13.76 -3.50 16.60
N ALA A 38 12.73 -2.75 16.22
CA ALA A 38 11.36 -3.25 16.19
C ALA A 38 11.20 -4.35 15.14
N HIS A 39 10.26 -5.27 15.38
CA HIS A 39 9.88 -6.32 14.43
C HIS A 39 8.50 -5.99 13.83
N ASP A 40 8.36 -4.76 13.34
CA ASP A 40 7.15 -4.36 12.62
C ASP A 40 7.10 -5.07 11.28
N VAL A 41 5.89 -5.28 10.76
CA VAL A 41 5.66 -6.01 9.52
C VAL A 41 4.86 -5.16 8.57
N VAL A 42 5.45 -4.87 7.41
CA VAL A 42 4.75 -4.31 6.26
C VAL A 42 4.14 -5.46 5.46
N THR A 43 2.83 -5.42 5.25
CA THR A 43 2.10 -6.32 4.36
C THR A 43 1.42 -5.52 3.27
N VAL A 44 1.68 -5.87 2.02
CA VAL A 44 0.99 -5.32 0.86
C VAL A 44 0.25 -6.43 0.15
N ARG A 45 -0.96 -6.14 -0.34
CA ARG A 45 -1.76 -7.12 -1.07
C ARG A 45 -2.69 -6.46 -2.08
N THR A 46 -3.07 -7.22 -3.09
CA THR A 46 -4.14 -6.85 -4.02
C THR A 46 -5.36 -7.74 -3.80
N ILE A 47 -6.54 -7.18 -4.02
CA ILE A 47 -7.81 -7.89 -3.93
C ILE A 47 -8.70 -7.41 -5.08
N GLY A 48 -9.11 -8.32 -5.97
CA GLY A 48 -10.04 -7.98 -7.04
C GLY A 48 -10.30 -9.12 -8.00
N PRO A 49 -11.38 -9.03 -8.79
CA PRO A 49 -11.71 -10.04 -9.78
C PRO A 49 -10.69 -10.10 -10.93
N ASN A 50 -10.00 -9.00 -11.19
CA ASN A 50 -8.90 -8.84 -12.13
C ASN A 50 -8.02 -7.68 -11.66
N CYS A 51 -6.82 -7.49 -12.25
CA CYS A 51 -5.88 -6.46 -11.81
C CYS A 51 -6.27 -5.02 -12.21
N GLU A 52 -7.15 -4.84 -13.19
CA GLU A 52 -7.67 -3.52 -13.57
C GLU A 52 -8.63 -2.95 -12.52
N GLU A 53 -9.41 -3.83 -11.90
CA GLU A 53 -10.41 -3.50 -10.88
C GLU A 53 -9.93 -3.74 -9.45
N ALA A 54 -8.71 -4.27 -9.29
CA ALA A 54 -8.17 -4.60 -7.98
C ALA A 54 -7.89 -3.36 -7.12
N ILE A 55 -8.10 -3.53 -5.83
CA ILE A 55 -7.64 -2.62 -4.79
C ILE A 55 -6.30 -3.11 -4.26
N ALA A 56 -5.35 -2.21 -4.12
CA ALA A 56 -4.10 -2.42 -3.41
C ALA A 56 -4.25 -1.95 -1.96
N LEU A 57 -3.76 -2.76 -1.03
CA LEU A 57 -3.74 -2.49 0.39
C LEU A 57 -2.29 -2.46 0.88
N TYR A 58 -1.97 -1.48 1.70
CA TYR A 58 -0.71 -1.35 2.43
C TYR A 58 -1.02 -1.34 3.92
N ALA A 59 -0.43 -2.22 4.70
CA ALA A 59 -0.65 -2.31 6.13
C ALA A 59 0.68 -2.47 6.87
N VAL A 60 0.84 -1.75 7.97
CA VAL A 60 1.96 -1.91 8.90
C VAL A 60 1.42 -2.36 10.24
N ARG A 61 2.01 -3.40 10.80
CA ARG A 61 1.63 -3.98 12.09
C ARG A 61 2.85 -4.10 12.99
N GLU A 62 2.65 -3.95 14.29
CA GLU A 62 3.63 -4.35 15.28
C GLU A 62 3.78 -5.88 15.33
N ALA A 63 4.82 -6.36 16.01
CA ALA A 63 5.12 -7.79 16.14
C ALA A 63 3.98 -8.61 16.77
N ASP A 64 3.16 -8.00 17.63
CA ASP A 64 1.98 -8.61 18.25
C ASP A 64 0.73 -8.62 17.33
N GLY A 65 0.84 -8.02 16.13
CA GLY A 65 -0.23 -7.93 15.14
C GLY A 65 -1.07 -6.67 15.22
N HIS A 66 -0.81 -5.75 16.18
CA HIS A 66 -1.51 -4.47 16.26
C HIS A 66 -1.32 -3.64 14.98
N LEU A 67 -2.43 -3.19 14.37
CA LEU A 67 -2.42 -2.40 13.15
C LEU A 67 -2.11 -0.94 13.48
N ILE A 68 -0.98 -0.44 12.97
CA ILE A 68 -0.49 0.92 13.26
C ILE A 68 -0.62 1.88 12.08
N TRP A 69 -0.63 1.35 10.86
CA TRP A 69 -0.84 2.14 9.65
C TRP A 69 -1.55 1.32 8.58
N THR A 70 -2.42 1.97 7.82
CA THR A 70 -3.03 1.38 6.62
C THR A 70 -3.30 2.42 5.55
N TRP A 71 -3.14 1.99 4.31
CA TRP A 71 -3.52 2.75 3.13
C TRP A 71 -4.17 1.81 2.11
N SER A 72 -5.10 2.33 1.30
CA SER A 72 -5.70 1.59 0.20
C SER A 72 -6.01 2.50 -0.98
N GLY A 73 -5.95 1.93 -2.17
CA GLY A 73 -6.28 2.62 -3.41
C GLY A 73 -6.37 1.66 -4.60
N PRO A 74 -6.83 2.13 -5.78
CA PRO A 74 -6.86 1.31 -6.98
C PRO A 74 -5.46 0.87 -7.40
N LEU A 75 -5.26 -0.43 -7.65
CA LEU A 75 -3.95 -0.95 -8.11
C LEU A 75 -3.46 -0.23 -9.37
N ARG A 76 -4.34 0.04 -10.32
CA ARG A 76 -4.01 0.74 -11.59
C ARG A 76 -3.40 2.13 -11.41
N GLN A 77 -3.61 2.80 -10.26
CA GLN A 77 -2.99 4.10 -9.96
C GLN A 77 -1.54 3.94 -9.49
N LEU A 78 -1.21 2.80 -8.91
CA LEU A 78 0.13 2.46 -8.46
C LEU A 78 0.94 1.76 -9.55
N TYR A 79 0.29 0.87 -10.30
CA TYR A 79 0.90 -0.01 -11.27
C TYR A 79 -0.05 -0.22 -12.46
N ALA A 80 0.31 0.35 -13.62
CA ALA A 80 -0.55 0.39 -14.80
C ALA A 80 -0.35 -0.80 -15.77
N GLU A 81 0.69 -1.62 -15.59
CA GLU A 81 1.08 -2.66 -16.58
C GLU A 81 0.24 -3.96 -16.48
N GLY A 82 -0.81 -3.98 -15.67
CA GLY A 82 -1.69 -5.16 -15.56
C GLY A 82 -1.13 -6.27 -14.66
N GLY A 83 -1.64 -7.52 -14.83
CA GLY A 83 -1.34 -8.63 -13.92
C GLY A 83 0.08 -9.17 -13.97
N GLU A 84 0.73 -9.14 -15.15
CA GLU A 84 2.13 -9.52 -15.28
C GLU A 84 3.01 -8.50 -14.55
N GLY A 85 3.85 -8.98 -13.63
CA GLY A 85 4.71 -8.12 -12.83
C GLY A 85 4.07 -7.55 -11.55
N ALA A 86 2.76 -7.65 -11.34
CA ALA A 86 2.11 -7.16 -10.12
C ALA A 86 2.73 -7.74 -8.83
N GLN A 87 3.07 -9.03 -8.84
CA GLN A 87 3.76 -9.66 -7.71
C GLN A 87 5.14 -9.04 -7.45
N ALA A 88 5.93 -8.79 -8.50
CA ALA A 88 7.25 -8.16 -8.39
C ALA A 88 7.12 -6.70 -7.91
N PHE A 89 6.13 -5.96 -8.44
CA PHE A 89 5.80 -4.63 -7.97
C PHE A 89 5.49 -4.63 -6.47
N LEU A 90 4.62 -5.54 -5.99
CA LEU A 90 4.29 -5.62 -4.55
C LEU A 90 5.52 -5.91 -3.69
N GLN A 91 6.45 -6.74 -4.15
CA GLN A 91 7.70 -7.00 -3.43
C GLN A 91 8.55 -5.73 -3.27
N GLN A 92 8.59 -4.87 -4.29
CA GLN A 92 9.27 -3.58 -4.22
C GLN A 92 8.49 -2.57 -3.38
N TRP A 93 7.18 -2.53 -3.53
CA TRP A 93 6.32 -1.61 -2.77
C TRP A 93 6.30 -1.90 -1.27
N ALA A 94 6.51 -3.17 -0.88
CA ALA A 94 6.67 -3.55 0.52
C ALA A 94 7.99 -3.04 1.14
N LEU A 95 8.97 -2.62 0.33
CA LEU A 95 10.20 -1.97 0.78
C LEU A 95 9.89 -0.51 1.13
N ALA A 96 9.42 -0.27 2.35
CA ALA A 96 9.13 1.07 2.82
C ALA A 96 10.41 1.92 2.89
N ASN A 97 10.28 3.20 2.57
CA ASN A 97 11.32 4.18 2.86
C ASN A 97 11.20 4.64 4.31
N LEU A 98 12.08 4.13 5.17
CA LEU A 98 12.12 4.48 6.59
C LEU A 98 13.09 5.64 6.82
N THR A 99 12.62 6.67 7.49
CA THR A 99 13.39 7.88 7.81
C THR A 99 12.81 8.54 9.06
N THR A 100 13.03 9.83 9.26
CA THR A 100 12.47 10.58 10.39
C THR A 100 11.78 11.86 9.91
N THR A 101 10.87 12.37 10.75
CA THR A 101 10.09 13.58 10.43
C THR A 101 10.96 14.82 10.24
N SER A 102 12.17 14.85 10.78
CA SER A 102 13.12 15.97 10.56
C SER A 102 13.61 16.09 9.11
N THR A 103 13.53 14.99 8.32
CA THR A 103 13.88 14.99 6.88
C THR A 103 12.74 15.48 5.99
N ALA A 104 11.53 15.65 6.54
CA ALA A 104 10.38 16.15 5.81
C ALA A 104 10.64 17.56 5.26
N PRO A 105 9.98 17.98 4.17
CA PRO A 105 10.06 19.32 3.67
C PRO A 105 9.72 20.37 4.75
N GLU A 106 10.31 21.55 4.68
CA GLU A 106 9.84 22.67 5.49
C GLU A 106 8.42 23.07 5.07
N TRP A 107 7.60 23.52 6.01
CA TRP A 107 6.22 23.94 5.75
C TRP A 107 6.07 24.81 4.49
N ARG A 108 6.94 25.81 4.32
CA ARG A 108 6.92 26.74 3.17
C ARG A 108 7.14 26.08 1.80
N ARG A 109 7.64 24.83 1.77
CA ARG A 109 7.89 24.06 0.54
C ARG A 109 6.74 23.11 0.21
N LEU A 110 5.77 22.97 1.10
CA LEU A 110 4.58 22.16 0.83
C LEU A 110 3.63 22.93 -0.07
N ALA A 111 3.12 22.27 -1.10
CA ALA A 111 2.02 22.78 -1.88
C ALA A 111 0.69 22.63 -1.10
N PRO A 112 -0.32 23.47 -1.38
CA PRO A 112 -1.64 23.32 -0.78
C PRO A 112 -2.20 21.90 -0.97
N GLY A 113 -2.72 21.31 0.12
CA GLY A 113 -3.33 19.97 0.11
C GLY A 113 -2.33 18.81 0.27
N GLN A 114 -1.03 19.06 0.38
CA GLN A 114 -0.04 18.01 0.65
C GLN A 114 -0.06 17.52 2.10
N THR A 115 -0.63 18.25 3.01
CA THR A 115 -0.88 17.83 4.40
C THR A 115 -2.23 18.36 4.86
N THR A 116 -2.86 17.66 5.79
CA THR A 116 -4.08 18.09 6.49
C THR A 116 -3.78 18.76 7.83
N LEU A 117 -2.50 18.76 8.25
CA LEU A 117 -2.07 19.40 9.48
C LEU A 117 -2.00 20.92 9.31
N ASP A 118 -2.21 21.64 10.39
CA ASP A 118 -1.85 23.06 10.44
C ASP A 118 -0.33 23.23 10.60
N ARG A 119 0.15 24.44 10.35
CA ARG A 119 1.59 24.73 10.36
C ARG A 119 2.25 24.42 11.70
N LEU A 120 1.63 24.77 12.82
CA LEU A 120 2.25 24.60 14.15
C LEU A 120 2.41 23.12 14.47
N THR A 121 1.37 22.34 14.24
CA THR A 121 1.37 20.87 14.42
C THR A 121 2.41 20.22 13.50
N TYR A 122 2.47 20.62 12.22
CA TYR A 122 3.43 20.06 11.27
C TYR A 122 4.88 20.32 11.70
N GLU A 123 5.21 21.54 12.06
CA GLU A 123 6.59 21.93 12.48
C GLU A 123 6.96 21.30 13.83
N ASP A 124 6.01 21.15 14.77
CA ASP A 124 6.22 20.42 16.03
C ASP A 124 6.60 18.96 15.76
N ILE A 125 5.81 18.24 14.96
CA ILE A 125 6.11 16.86 14.56
C ILE A 125 7.48 16.79 13.89
N ARG A 126 7.80 17.73 13.02
CA ARG A 126 9.10 17.80 12.36
C ARG A 126 10.26 17.93 13.35
N ALA A 127 10.10 18.81 14.34
CA ALA A 127 11.11 19.11 15.36
C ALA A 127 11.34 17.93 16.32
N ARG A 128 10.32 17.10 16.56
CA ARG A 128 10.40 15.92 17.45
C ARG A 128 11.19 14.76 16.87
N ASN A 129 11.54 14.80 15.59
CA ASN A 129 12.36 13.79 14.90
C ASN A 129 11.81 12.36 15.05
N LEU A 130 10.51 12.19 14.88
CA LEU A 130 9.80 10.91 15.03
C LEU A 130 10.11 9.97 13.86
N PRO A 131 9.99 8.64 14.07
CA PRO A 131 10.07 7.67 12.97
C PRO A 131 9.02 7.98 11.90
N MET A 132 9.41 7.92 10.64
CA MET A 132 8.56 8.19 9.49
C MET A 132 8.75 7.11 8.43
N LEU A 133 7.63 6.67 7.87
CA LEU A 133 7.56 5.69 6.79
C LEU A 133 6.87 6.31 5.59
N CYS A 134 7.51 6.22 4.41
CA CYS A 134 6.93 6.69 3.16
C CYS A 134 6.75 5.52 2.19
N HIS A 135 5.63 5.49 1.48
CA HIS A 135 5.34 4.53 0.42
C HIS A 135 4.56 5.18 -0.72
N LEU A 136 4.56 4.56 -1.90
CA LEU A 136 3.76 5.04 -3.03
C LEU A 136 2.26 5.06 -2.70
N SER A 137 1.58 6.15 -3.03
CA SER A 137 0.12 6.26 -3.09
C SER A 137 -0.40 6.31 -4.54
N SER A 138 0.47 6.58 -5.50
CA SER A 138 0.27 6.38 -6.94
C SER A 138 1.63 6.24 -7.63
N ALA A 139 1.65 5.97 -8.94
CA ALA A 139 2.89 5.91 -9.72
C ALA A 139 3.74 7.21 -9.66
N ALA A 140 3.11 8.35 -9.35
CA ALA A 140 3.76 9.65 -9.30
C ALA A 140 3.71 10.34 -7.92
N ARG A 141 3.21 9.66 -6.89
CA ARG A 141 3.02 10.24 -5.54
C ARG A 141 3.42 9.27 -4.47
N GLU A 142 3.99 9.78 -3.39
CA GLU A 142 4.17 9.04 -2.15
C GLU A 142 3.42 9.70 -1.00
N VAL A 143 3.01 8.87 -0.04
CA VAL A 143 2.43 9.26 1.24
C VAL A 143 3.42 8.91 2.33
N CYS A 144 3.58 9.83 3.30
CA CYS A 144 4.43 9.63 4.46
C CYS A 144 3.59 9.65 5.74
N ALA A 145 3.78 8.65 6.58
CA ALA A 145 3.17 8.53 7.90
C ALA A 145 4.26 8.59 8.98
N PHE A 146 3.98 9.24 10.11
CA PHE A 146 4.88 9.27 11.26
C PHE A 146 4.32 8.41 12.39
N TRP A 147 5.21 7.82 13.17
CA TRP A 147 4.85 7.10 14.39
C TRP A 147 4.72 8.06 15.57
N GLU A 148 3.58 8.04 16.27
CA GLU A 148 3.35 8.81 17.49
C GLU A 148 3.36 7.87 18.70
N PRO A 149 4.48 7.76 19.43
CA PRO A 149 4.63 6.82 20.53
C PRO A 149 3.63 7.04 21.66
N ALA A 150 3.25 8.30 21.91
CA ALA A 150 2.30 8.64 22.98
C ALA A 150 0.88 8.17 22.67
N ALA A 151 0.51 8.08 21.40
CA ALA A 151 -0.80 7.62 20.95
C ALA A 151 -0.82 6.13 20.58
N GLY A 152 0.35 5.51 20.34
CA GLY A 152 0.45 4.13 19.91
C GLY A 152 -0.08 3.89 18.49
N VAL A 153 -0.09 4.91 17.63
CA VAL A 153 -0.58 4.85 16.24
C VAL A 153 0.28 5.70 15.32
N ALA A 154 0.20 5.42 14.00
CA ALA A 154 0.80 6.30 13.01
C ALA A 154 -0.23 7.31 12.49
N GLY A 155 0.24 8.54 12.25
CA GLY A 155 -0.54 9.62 11.66
C GLY A 155 -0.07 9.93 10.23
N LEU A 156 -1.01 10.34 9.36
CA LEU A 156 -0.66 10.92 8.06
C LEU A 156 0.12 12.21 8.28
N TYR A 157 1.31 12.31 7.68
CA TYR A 157 2.14 13.49 7.80
C TYR A 157 1.99 14.41 6.59
N PHE A 158 2.35 13.89 5.41
CA PHE A 158 2.16 14.60 4.14
C PHE A 158 2.14 13.64 2.96
N GLU A 159 1.67 14.15 1.82
CA GLU A 159 1.85 13.54 0.51
C GLU A 159 2.69 14.45 -0.38
N ARG A 160 3.49 13.89 -1.26
CA ARG A 160 4.24 14.67 -2.25
C ARG A 160 4.25 13.98 -3.61
N ASN A 161 4.39 14.79 -4.65
CA ASN A 161 4.69 14.27 -5.97
C ASN A 161 6.14 13.78 -6.01
N LEU A 162 6.36 12.63 -6.64
CA LEU A 162 7.71 12.19 -6.99
C LEU A 162 8.18 13.03 -8.18
N GLU A 163 9.36 13.64 -8.06
CA GLU A 163 9.96 14.33 -9.19
C GLU A 163 10.28 13.27 -10.26
N THR A 164 9.63 13.38 -11.42
CA THR A 164 10.00 12.60 -12.58
C THR A 164 11.36 13.11 -13.04
N THR A 165 12.43 12.40 -12.69
CA THR A 165 13.76 12.67 -13.24
C THR A 165 13.64 12.45 -14.77
N ARG A 166 13.56 13.53 -15.53
CA ARG A 166 13.63 13.52 -16.99
C ARG A 166 15.06 13.36 -17.45
#